data_7227d634cd004c250c4b06636d6aa208
#
_entry.id   7227d634cd004c250c4b06636d6aa208
#
_cell.length_a   1.000
_cell.length_b   1.000
_cell.length_c   1.000
_cell.angle_alpha   90.00
_cell.angle_beta   90.00
_cell.angle_gamma   90.00
#
_symmetry.space_group_name_H-M   'P 1'
#
loop_
_entity.id
_entity.type
_entity.pdbx_description
1 polymer ?
#
loop_
_entity_poly.entity_id
_entity_poly.type
_entity_poly.pdbx_seq_one_letter_code
_entity_poly.pdbx_strand_id
1 'polypeptide(L)'
;MTDFTNRPCPFCSLDPLRIMAEDELTVVYRDGFPVSLGHTVIIPRRHVATLFEATEAEQAALLKALAHAREIIDRHHQPDGYNIGINHGLAGGQTVPHLHIHLIPRYRGDKEDPRGGVRWVLPDKAKYWA
;
A
#
# COMPACT_ATOMS: atom_id res chain seq x y z
N MET A 1 11.51 6.80 18.40
CA MET A 1 10.96 6.03 17.25
C MET A 1 11.91 4.88 16.92
N THR A 2 11.38 3.69 16.79
CA THR A 2 12.18 2.51 16.48
C THR A 2 12.62 2.54 15.03
N ASP A 3 13.92 2.33 14.80
CA ASP A 3 14.46 2.21 13.45
C ASP A 3 14.32 0.76 12.98
N PHE A 4 13.61 0.55 11.86
CA PHE A 4 13.36 -0.76 11.27
C PHE A 4 14.32 -1.08 10.12
N THR A 5 15.25 -0.18 9.78
CA THR A 5 16.10 -0.34 8.60
C THR A 5 17.10 -1.49 8.71
N ASN A 6 17.44 -1.91 9.93
CA ASN A 6 18.39 -3.01 10.18
C ASN A 6 17.75 -4.40 10.15
N ARG A 7 16.43 -4.48 9.97
CA ARG A 7 15.74 -5.76 9.91
C ARG A 7 15.81 -6.35 8.50
N PRO A 8 15.79 -7.69 8.35
CA PRO A 8 15.66 -8.30 7.04
C PRO A 8 14.41 -7.75 6.32
N CYS A 9 14.56 -7.45 5.04
CA CYS A 9 13.47 -6.87 4.27
C CYS A 9 12.40 -7.92 3.92
N PRO A 10 11.16 -7.78 4.41
CA PRO A 10 10.11 -8.75 4.12
C PRO A 10 9.65 -8.70 2.66
N PHE A 11 9.97 -7.63 1.93
CA PHE A 11 9.59 -7.50 0.52
C PHE A 11 10.70 -7.94 -0.44
N CYS A 12 11.89 -8.22 0.08
CA CYS A 12 12.94 -8.90 -0.69
C CYS A 12 12.80 -10.43 -0.60
N SER A 13 12.05 -10.93 0.39
CA SER A 13 11.87 -12.36 0.65
C SER A 13 10.38 -12.63 0.84
N LEU A 14 9.69 -12.84 -0.27
CA LEU A 14 8.23 -12.94 -0.29
C LEU A 14 7.72 -14.35 0.03
N ASP A 15 6.59 -14.42 0.71
CA ASP A 15 5.83 -15.65 0.89
C ASP A 15 5.01 -15.90 -0.38
N PRO A 16 5.29 -16.98 -1.14
CA PRO A 16 4.57 -17.25 -2.38
C PRO A 16 3.05 -17.35 -2.23
N LEU A 17 2.57 -17.76 -1.05
CA LEU A 17 1.13 -17.88 -0.79
C LEU A 17 0.41 -16.53 -0.72
N ARG A 18 1.16 -15.44 -0.54
CA ARG A 18 0.61 -14.10 -0.47
C ARG A 18 0.74 -13.32 -1.78
N ILE A 19 1.40 -13.87 -2.78
CA ILE A 19 1.53 -13.23 -4.10
C ILE A 19 0.21 -13.41 -4.86
N MET A 20 -0.41 -12.29 -5.23
CA MET A 20 -1.67 -12.27 -5.98
C MET A 20 -1.45 -12.16 -7.48
N ALA A 21 -0.43 -11.43 -7.89
CA ALA A 21 -0.05 -11.24 -9.29
C ALA A 21 1.38 -10.71 -9.32
N GLU A 22 2.03 -10.84 -10.47
CA GLU A 22 3.39 -10.33 -10.64
C GLU A 22 3.70 -10.08 -12.11
N ASP A 23 4.64 -9.17 -12.35
CA ASP A 23 5.22 -8.94 -13.67
C ASP A 23 6.74 -8.85 -13.52
N GLU A 24 7.45 -8.41 -14.58
CA GLU A 24 8.91 -8.34 -14.58
C GLU A 24 9.47 -7.39 -13.52
N LEU A 25 8.74 -6.33 -13.17
CA LEU A 25 9.23 -5.26 -12.31
C LEU A 25 8.51 -5.17 -10.96
N THR A 26 7.30 -5.73 -10.85
CA THR A 26 6.45 -5.52 -9.67
C THR A 26 5.78 -6.81 -9.19
N VAL A 27 5.32 -6.75 -7.94
CA VAL A 27 4.54 -7.81 -7.31
C VAL A 27 3.34 -7.20 -6.61
N VAL A 28 2.19 -7.82 -6.78
CA VAL A 28 0.96 -7.53 -6.03
C VAL A 28 0.89 -8.53 -4.89
N TYR A 29 0.89 -8.04 -3.66
CA TYR A 29 1.17 -8.86 -2.49
C TYR A 29 0.16 -8.57 -1.38
N ARG A 30 -0.40 -9.61 -0.77
CA ARG A 30 -1.31 -9.42 0.38
C ARG A 30 -0.54 -8.86 1.56
N ASP A 31 -1.10 -7.83 2.18
CA ASP A 31 -0.50 -7.27 3.39
C ASP A 31 -0.57 -8.32 4.51
N GLY A 32 0.54 -8.45 5.26
CA GLY A 32 0.64 -9.41 6.37
C GLY A 32 -0.14 -8.99 7.60
N PHE A 33 -0.48 -7.70 7.71
CA PHE A 33 -1.22 -7.12 8.82
C PHE A 33 -2.40 -6.31 8.27
N PRO A 34 -3.36 -6.96 7.60
CA PRO A 34 -4.40 -6.24 6.87
C PRO A 34 -5.27 -5.40 7.81
N VAL A 35 -5.49 -4.14 7.42
CA VAL A 35 -6.40 -3.25 8.17
C VAL A 35 -7.85 -3.42 7.73
N SER A 36 -8.07 -4.04 6.56
CA SER A 36 -9.38 -4.38 6.05
C SER A 36 -9.29 -5.62 5.19
N LEU A 37 -10.44 -6.22 4.88
CA LEU A 37 -10.50 -7.39 4.03
C LEU A 37 -10.00 -7.06 2.63
N GLY A 38 -8.95 -7.76 2.19
CA GLY A 38 -8.36 -7.54 0.87
C GLY A 38 -7.23 -6.52 0.83
N HIS A 39 -6.79 -5.98 1.97
CA HIS A 39 -5.67 -5.04 2.02
C HIS A 39 -4.43 -5.62 1.33
N THR A 40 -3.92 -4.91 0.36
CA THR A 40 -2.88 -5.35 -0.56
C THR A 40 -1.81 -4.29 -0.65
N VAL A 41 -0.58 -4.69 -0.92
CA VAL A 41 0.52 -3.78 -1.25
C VAL A 41 1.05 -4.10 -2.64
N ILE A 42 1.49 -3.07 -3.34
CA ILE A 42 2.13 -3.19 -4.64
C ILE A 42 3.58 -2.77 -4.45
N ILE A 43 4.51 -3.63 -4.82
CA ILE A 43 5.92 -3.44 -4.56
C ILE A 43 6.76 -3.62 -5.82
N PRO A 44 7.86 -2.84 -5.98
CA PRO A 44 8.83 -3.15 -7.00
C PRO A 44 9.67 -4.35 -6.55
N ARG A 45 10.17 -5.13 -7.49
CA ARG A 45 11.06 -6.25 -7.16
C ARG A 45 12.40 -5.73 -6.63
N ARG A 46 12.90 -4.65 -7.24
CA ARG A 46 14.17 -4.05 -6.84
C ARG A 46 14.00 -3.35 -5.49
N HIS A 47 14.97 -3.52 -4.61
CA HIS A 47 14.96 -2.90 -3.29
C HIS A 47 15.31 -1.41 -3.41
N VAL A 48 14.29 -0.57 -3.49
CA VAL A 48 14.40 0.89 -3.40
C VAL A 48 13.47 1.36 -2.29
N ALA A 49 13.89 2.36 -1.54
CA ALA A 49 13.13 2.80 -0.38
C ALA A 49 11.91 3.65 -0.76
N THR A 50 12.01 4.46 -1.80
CA THR A 50 11.00 5.46 -2.12
C THR A 50 10.58 5.44 -3.58
N LEU A 51 9.39 5.99 -3.84
CA LEU A 51 8.86 6.17 -5.19
C LEU A 51 9.82 6.97 -6.08
N PHE A 52 10.51 7.95 -5.48
CA PHE A 52 11.38 8.86 -6.22
C PHE A 52 12.71 8.25 -6.62
N GLU A 53 13.11 7.15 -5.97
CA GLU A 53 14.29 6.36 -6.35
C GLU A 53 13.97 5.30 -7.41
N ALA A 54 12.68 5.02 -7.63
CA ALA A 54 12.26 4.09 -8.66
C ALA A 54 12.47 4.69 -10.04
N THR A 55 12.78 3.87 -11.03
CA THR A 55 12.89 4.31 -12.43
C THR A 55 11.52 4.68 -12.99
N GLU A 56 11.50 5.42 -14.09
CA GLU A 56 10.23 5.71 -14.78
C GLU A 56 9.50 4.43 -15.18
N ALA A 57 10.23 3.43 -15.65
CA ALA A 57 9.65 2.13 -16.00
C ALA A 57 9.04 1.44 -14.79
N GLU A 58 9.71 1.49 -13.64
CA GLU A 58 9.19 0.94 -12.39
C GLU A 58 7.95 1.69 -11.93
N GLN A 59 7.97 3.02 -11.99
CA GLN A 59 6.80 3.83 -11.62
C GLN A 59 5.59 3.50 -12.50
N ALA A 60 5.78 3.38 -13.80
CA ALA A 60 4.72 3.01 -14.73
C ALA A 60 4.18 1.60 -14.43
N ALA A 61 5.09 0.66 -14.17
CA ALA A 61 4.72 -0.71 -13.83
C ALA A 61 3.93 -0.78 -12.51
N LEU A 62 4.30 0.03 -11.53
CA LEU A 62 3.59 0.10 -10.23
C LEU A 62 2.15 0.59 -10.43
N LEU A 63 1.93 1.63 -11.24
CA LEU A 63 0.59 2.13 -11.50
C LEU A 63 -0.26 1.11 -12.25
N LYS A 64 0.33 0.41 -13.21
CA LYS A 64 -0.36 -0.66 -13.93
C LYS A 64 -0.72 -1.82 -13.00
N ALA A 65 0.20 -2.22 -12.14
CA ALA A 65 -0.03 -3.27 -11.15
C ALA A 65 -1.11 -2.87 -10.14
N LEU A 66 -1.13 -1.61 -9.73
CA LEU A 66 -2.16 -1.06 -8.83
C LEU A 66 -3.55 -1.20 -9.46
N ALA A 67 -3.69 -0.84 -10.74
CA ALA A 67 -4.95 -0.98 -11.47
C ALA A 67 -5.39 -2.43 -11.55
N HIS A 68 -4.45 -3.34 -11.84
CA HIS A 68 -4.72 -4.78 -11.89
C HIS A 68 -5.14 -5.32 -10.52
N ALA A 69 -4.45 -4.91 -9.47
CA ALA A 69 -4.77 -5.31 -8.10
C ALA A 69 -6.20 -4.91 -7.73
N ARG A 70 -6.60 -3.69 -8.08
CA ARG A 70 -7.96 -3.23 -7.85
C ARG A 70 -8.99 -4.13 -8.53
N GLU A 71 -8.75 -4.50 -9.77
CA GLU A 71 -9.66 -5.40 -10.50
C GLU A 71 -9.81 -6.75 -9.80
N ILE A 72 -8.71 -7.31 -9.31
CA ILE A 72 -8.73 -8.57 -8.57
C ILE A 72 -9.56 -8.43 -7.29
N ILE A 73 -9.32 -7.38 -6.52
CA ILE A 73 -10.01 -7.14 -5.24
C ILE A 73 -11.50 -6.88 -5.47
N ASP A 74 -11.85 -6.09 -6.49
CA ASP A 74 -13.24 -5.81 -6.83
C ASP A 74 -14.02 -7.10 -7.11
N ARG A 75 -13.40 -8.08 -7.77
CA ARG A 75 -14.06 -9.35 -8.07
C ARG A 75 -14.23 -10.24 -6.84
N HIS A 76 -13.28 -10.21 -5.92
CA HIS A 76 -13.28 -11.11 -4.77
C HIS A 76 -14.02 -10.55 -3.55
N HIS A 77 -14.05 -9.25 -3.37
CA HIS A 77 -14.53 -8.63 -2.14
C HIS A 77 -15.58 -7.55 -2.33
N GLN A 78 -15.73 -6.99 -3.51
CA GLN A 78 -16.67 -5.93 -3.85
C GLN A 78 -16.66 -4.76 -2.83
N PRO A 79 -15.49 -4.12 -2.61
CA PRO A 79 -15.44 -2.98 -1.69
C PRO A 79 -16.19 -1.78 -2.23
N ASP A 80 -16.54 -0.86 -1.33
CA ASP A 80 -17.26 0.36 -1.68
C ASP A 80 -16.34 1.51 -2.07
N GLY A 81 -15.07 1.40 -1.75
CA GLY A 81 -14.06 2.41 -2.08
C GLY A 81 -12.67 1.95 -1.68
N TYR A 82 -11.71 2.83 -1.81
CA TYR A 82 -10.30 2.53 -1.49
C TYR A 82 -9.60 3.74 -0.91
N ASN A 83 -8.64 3.49 -0.01
CA ASN A 83 -7.56 4.42 0.26
C ASN A 83 -6.28 3.86 -0.35
N ILE A 84 -5.55 4.72 -1.04
CA ILE A 84 -4.31 4.35 -1.73
C ILE A 84 -3.24 5.30 -1.21
N GLY A 85 -2.13 4.77 -0.75
CA GLY A 85 -1.10 5.62 -0.17
C GLY A 85 0.26 4.98 -0.07
N ILE A 86 1.25 5.85 0.09
CA ILE A 86 2.66 5.48 0.25
C ILE A 86 3.17 6.21 1.49
N ASN A 87 3.87 5.50 2.35
CA ASN A 87 4.59 6.11 3.47
C ASN A 87 6.02 6.37 3.04
N HIS A 88 6.46 7.60 3.11
CA HIS A 88 7.80 8.02 2.70
C HIS A 88 8.59 8.54 3.89
N GLY A 89 9.66 7.86 4.24
CA GLY A 89 10.55 8.26 5.33
C GLY A 89 9.98 7.96 6.72
N LEU A 90 10.80 8.04 7.73
CA LEU A 90 10.41 7.73 9.11
C LEU A 90 9.28 8.63 9.59
N ALA A 91 9.36 9.94 9.31
CA ALA A 91 8.32 10.89 9.71
C ALA A 91 6.99 10.63 9.00
N GLY A 92 7.03 10.02 7.82
CA GLY A 92 5.84 9.61 7.10
C GLY A 92 5.30 8.25 7.54
N GLY A 93 5.96 7.60 8.50
CA GLY A 93 5.52 6.32 9.02
C GLY A 93 6.06 5.09 8.28
N GLN A 94 7.07 5.26 7.45
CA GLN A 94 7.66 4.14 6.71
C GLN A 94 8.48 3.27 7.66
N THR A 95 8.06 2.02 7.85
CA THR A 95 8.72 1.06 8.73
C THR A 95 9.52 -0.01 7.98
N VAL A 96 9.27 -0.18 6.69
CA VAL A 96 10.00 -1.09 5.81
C VAL A 96 10.65 -0.26 4.72
N PRO A 97 12.01 -0.23 4.63
CA PRO A 97 12.71 0.61 3.65
C PRO A 97 12.72 -0.02 2.25
N HIS A 98 11.58 -0.44 1.80
CA HIS A 98 11.33 -1.00 0.48
C HIS A 98 9.98 -0.44 0.05
N LEU A 99 9.97 0.33 -1.02
CA LEU A 99 8.78 1.00 -1.54
C LEU A 99 7.59 0.04 -1.61
N HIS A 100 6.46 0.47 -1.09
CA HIS A 100 5.20 -0.26 -1.26
C HIS A 100 4.04 0.71 -1.27
N ILE A 101 3.10 0.45 -2.15
CA ILE A 101 1.87 1.22 -2.28
C ILE A 101 0.77 0.43 -1.58
N HIS A 102 0.15 1.02 -0.57
CA HIS A 102 -1.01 0.43 0.08
C HIS A 102 -2.23 0.61 -0.79
N LEU A 103 -2.94 -0.47 -1.03
CA LEU A 103 -4.28 -0.46 -1.62
C LEU A 103 -5.22 -1.02 -0.56
N ILE A 104 -5.96 -0.13 0.09
CA ILE A 104 -6.79 -0.47 1.25
C ILE A 104 -8.26 -0.42 0.84
N PRO A 105 -8.91 -1.58 0.69
CA PRO A 105 -10.34 -1.62 0.41
C PRO A 105 -11.13 -1.02 1.57
N ARG A 106 -12.14 -0.23 1.23
CA ARG A 106 -13.01 0.39 2.22
C ARG A 106 -14.45 -0.09 2.02
N TYR A 107 -15.12 -0.31 3.13
CA TYR A 107 -16.48 -0.85 3.14
C TYR A 107 -17.38 0.09 3.90
N ARG A 108 -18.62 0.28 3.42
CA ARG A 108 -19.59 1.14 4.10
C ARG A 108 -19.77 0.66 5.54
N GLY A 109 -19.68 1.59 6.48
CA GLY A 109 -19.81 1.29 7.90
C GLY A 109 -18.53 0.82 8.58
N ASP A 110 -17.40 0.71 7.87
CA ASP A 110 -16.13 0.32 8.49
C ASP A 110 -15.59 1.41 9.42
N LYS A 111 -16.04 2.64 9.22
CA LYS A 111 -15.75 3.80 10.07
C LYS A 111 -16.99 4.69 10.07
N GLU A 112 -17.31 5.26 11.23
CA GLU A 112 -18.50 6.09 11.40
C GLU A 112 -18.54 7.27 10.41
N ASP A 113 -17.44 8.05 10.33
CA ASP A 113 -17.32 9.15 9.38
C ASP A 113 -15.98 9.03 8.63
N PRO A 114 -15.98 8.53 7.39
CA PRO A 114 -14.74 8.30 6.65
C PRO A 114 -14.22 9.54 5.93
N ARG A 115 -14.94 10.67 5.98
CA ARG A 115 -14.54 11.87 5.24
C ARG A 115 -13.13 12.31 5.61
N GLY A 116 -12.40 12.77 4.62
CA GLY A 116 -11.03 13.21 4.77
C GLY A 116 -10.00 12.13 4.44
N GLY A 117 -10.35 10.84 4.59
CA GLY A 117 -9.49 9.73 4.17
C GLY A 117 -8.05 9.87 4.63
N VAL A 118 -7.13 10.05 3.67
CA VAL A 118 -5.68 10.14 3.96
C VAL A 118 -5.30 11.29 4.89
N ARG A 119 -6.17 12.28 5.04
CA ARG A 119 -5.90 13.41 5.95
C ARG A 119 -5.84 12.98 7.42
N TRP A 120 -6.40 11.81 7.74
CA TRP A 120 -6.41 11.28 9.11
C TRP A 120 -5.02 10.84 9.60
N VAL A 121 -3.99 10.94 8.74
CA VAL A 121 -2.59 10.78 9.20
C VAL A 121 -2.22 11.83 10.25
N LEU A 122 -2.91 12.99 10.26
CA LEU A 122 -2.80 14.01 11.30
C LEU A 122 -4.22 14.34 11.79
N PRO A 123 -4.74 13.56 12.75
CA PRO A 123 -6.16 13.63 13.14
C PRO A 123 -6.63 15.02 13.56
N ASP A 124 -5.78 15.80 14.23
CA ASP A 124 -6.15 17.14 14.72
C ASP A 124 -6.47 18.10 13.58
N LYS A 125 -5.99 17.83 12.36
CA LYS A 125 -6.16 18.69 11.19
C LYS A 125 -6.94 18.01 10.07
N ALA A 126 -7.46 16.81 10.32
CA ALA A 126 -8.13 16.03 9.28
C ALA A 126 -9.43 16.67 8.80
N LYS A 127 -10.22 17.19 9.72
CA LYS A 127 -11.53 17.78 9.39
C LYS A 127 -11.38 19.19 8.83
N TYR A 128 -12.04 19.46 7.71
CA TYR A 128 -12.15 20.80 7.11
C TYR A 128 -13.61 21.16 6.81
N TRP A 129 -14.54 20.44 7.36
CA TRP A 129 -15.99 20.66 7.23
C TRP A 129 -16.60 20.94 8.60
N ALA A 130 -17.77 21.57 8.57
CA ALA A 130 -18.51 21.83 9.78
C ALA A 130 -19.27 20.58 10.26
#